data_f2636c3899e5bbd5e763a0e7670c896c
#
_entry.id   f2636c3899e5bbd5e763a0e7670c896c
#
_cell.length_a   1.000
_cell.length_b   1.000
_cell.length_c   1.000
_cell.angle_alpha   90.00
_cell.angle_beta   90.00
_cell.angle_gamma   90.00
#
_symmetry.space_group_name_H-M   'P 1'
#
loop_
_entity.id
_entity.type
_entity.pdbx_description
1 polymer ?
#
loop_
_entity_poly.entity_id
_entity_poly.type
_entity_poly.pdbx_seq_one_letter_code
_entity_poly.pdbx_strand_id
1 'polypeptide(L)'
;VTRDKTLGKMDEERWTVLMDINLSSEERINDALMERDLLREDGRIVCVSSISGIAGNAGQTNYGTSKAGVIGMVRSMAPVFAEHKATINAVAPGFIETAMTAAMPIATREAGRRMNSLAQGGLPRDVAEAISWFASPGSAGLNGNVVRVCGQSLLGA
;
A
#
# COMPACT_ATOMS: atom_id res chain seq x y z
N VAL A 1 -8.90 5.34 -1.01
CA VAL A 1 -10.35 5.22 -0.68
C VAL A 1 -10.75 3.76 -0.54
N THR A 2 -11.93 3.49 0.05
CA THR A 2 -12.57 2.17 0.08
C THR A 2 -13.99 2.27 -0.50
N ARG A 3 -14.44 1.22 -1.18
CA ARG A 3 -15.80 1.06 -1.72
C ARG A 3 -16.19 -0.41 -1.57
N ASP A 4 -16.11 -0.89 -0.34
CA ASP A 4 -16.10 -2.30 0.04
C ASP A 4 -17.39 -3.04 -0.34
N LYS A 5 -17.24 -4.13 -1.06
CA LYS A 5 -18.26 -5.13 -1.40
C LYS A 5 -17.60 -6.48 -1.66
N THR A 6 -18.34 -7.55 -1.42
CA THR A 6 -17.97 -8.88 -1.91
C THR A 6 -18.10 -8.93 -3.44
N LEU A 7 -17.38 -9.82 -4.10
CA LEU A 7 -17.36 -9.93 -5.56
C LEU A 7 -18.78 -10.05 -6.16
N GLY A 8 -19.62 -10.90 -5.60
CA GLY A 8 -20.99 -11.09 -6.12
C GLY A 8 -21.94 -9.89 -5.90
N LYS A 9 -21.51 -8.86 -5.15
CA LYS A 9 -22.29 -7.62 -4.91
C LYS A 9 -21.54 -6.37 -5.40
N MET A 10 -20.42 -6.57 -6.10
CA MET A 10 -19.61 -5.48 -6.64
C MET A 10 -20.29 -4.96 -7.92
N ASP A 11 -20.48 -3.65 -7.98
CA ASP A 11 -20.92 -2.95 -9.18
C ASP A 11 -19.73 -2.30 -9.88
N GLU A 12 -19.93 -1.98 -11.16
CA GLU A 12 -18.90 -1.41 -12.02
C GLU A 12 -18.43 -0.03 -11.54
N GLU A 13 -19.34 0.81 -11.05
CA GLU A 13 -18.98 2.14 -10.56
C GLU A 13 -18.03 2.08 -9.37
N ARG A 14 -18.35 1.26 -8.36
CA ARG A 14 -17.48 1.06 -7.19
C ARG A 14 -16.12 0.49 -7.57
N TRP A 15 -16.12 -0.46 -8.51
CA TRP A 15 -14.89 -1.04 -9.02
C TRP A 15 -14.03 0.01 -9.70
N THR A 16 -14.57 0.67 -10.71
CA THR A 16 -13.85 1.60 -11.58
C THR A 16 -13.32 2.81 -10.81
N VAL A 17 -14.17 3.45 -9.99
CA VAL A 17 -13.75 4.61 -9.19
C VAL A 17 -12.64 4.25 -8.21
N LEU A 18 -12.72 3.07 -7.57
CA LEU A 18 -11.68 2.67 -6.63
C LEU A 18 -10.38 2.32 -7.35
N MET A 19 -10.43 1.56 -8.43
CA MET A 19 -9.24 1.22 -9.22
C MET A 19 -8.56 2.46 -9.78
N ASP A 20 -9.33 3.41 -10.30
CA ASP A 20 -8.81 4.66 -10.83
C ASP A 20 -8.08 5.49 -9.76
N ILE A 21 -8.66 5.61 -8.56
CA ILE A 21 -8.07 6.41 -7.49
C ILE A 21 -6.89 5.67 -6.82
N ASN A 22 -7.02 4.37 -6.54
CA ASN A 22 -6.05 3.65 -5.70
C ASN A 22 -4.89 3.03 -6.48
N LEU A 23 -4.99 2.89 -7.80
CA LEU A 23 -3.97 2.26 -8.63
C LEU A 23 -3.63 3.12 -9.84
N SER A 24 -4.59 3.38 -10.74
CA SER A 24 -4.29 4.06 -12.01
C SER A 24 -3.79 5.49 -11.82
N SER A 25 -4.20 6.19 -10.74
CA SER A 25 -3.66 7.51 -10.44
C SER A 25 -2.18 7.46 -10.05
N GLU A 26 -1.76 6.44 -9.28
CA GLU A 26 -0.35 6.24 -8.91
C GLU A 26 0.49 5.90 -10.15
N GLU A 27 -0.02 5.03 -11.02
CA GLU A 27 0.62 4.69 -12.30
C GLU A 27 0.82 5.94 -13.17
N ARG A 28 -0.25 6.69 -13.45
CA ARG A 28 -0.18 7.92 -14.26
C ARG A 28 0.79 8.97 -13.69
N ILE A 29 0.90 9.09 -12.36
CA ILE A 29 1.85 10.00 -11.72
C ILE A 29 3.27 9.51 -11.96
N ASN A 30 3.56 8.23 -11.76
CA ASN A 30 4.88 7.66 -11.98
C ASN A 30 5.31 7.79 -13.45
N ASP A 31 4.43 7.47 -14.39
CA ASP A 31 4.70 7.63 -15.82
C ASP A 31 5.00 9.10 -16.17
N ALA A 32 4.21 10.03 -15.66
CA ALA A 32 4.43 11.46 -15.90
C ALA A 32 5.76 11.98 -15.30
N LEU A 33 6.19 11.44 -14.16
CA LEU A 33 7.50 11.77 -13.56
C LEU A 33 8.65 11.29 -14.45
N MET A 34 8.52 10.10 -15.03
CA MET A 34 9.52 9.51 -15.92
C MET A 34 9.54 10.20 -17.29
N GLU A 35 8.39 10.32 -17.95
CA GLU A 35 8.28 10.91 -19.28
C GLU A 35 8.75 12.37 -19.35
N ARG A 36 8.59 13.11 -18.26
CA ARG A 36 8.97 14.53 -18.16
C ARG A 36 10.35 14.77 -17.55
N ASP A 37 11.08 13.69 -17.27
CA ASP A 37 12.39 13.73 -16.60
C ASP A 37 12.39 14.60 -15.32
N LEU A 38 11.33 14.44 -14.52
CA LEU A 38 11.15 15.18 -13.28
C LEU A 38 11.76 14.47 -12.06
N LEU A 39 12.11 13.21 -12.21
CA LEU A 39 12.73 12.42 -11.18
C LEU A 39 14.25 12.65 -11.20
N ARG A 40 14.77 13.25 -10.14
CA ARG A 40 16.22 13.49 -10.01
C ARG A 40 16.97 12.18 -9.77
N GLU A 41 18.29 12.19 -10.05
CA GLU A 41 19.19 11.16 -9.53
C GLU A 41 18.98 10.98 -8.01
N ASP A 42 19.05 9.77 -7.52
CA ASP A 42 18.71 9.39 -6.14
C ASP A 42 17.25 9.68 -5.75
N GLY A 43 16.35 9.89 -6.71
CA GLY A 43 14.91 10.03 -6.48
C GLY A 43 14.33 8.77 -5.83
N ARG A 44 13.36 8.95 -4.94
CA ARG A 44 12.73 7.85 -4.21
C ARG A 44 11.22 7.98 -4.24
N ILE A 45 10.55 6.97 -4.77
CA ILE A 45 9.10 6.84 -4.74
C ILE A 45 8.74 5.81 -3.69
N VAL A 46 7.79 6.16 -2.83
CA VAL A 46 7.24 5.22 -1.84
C VAL A 46 5.75 5.13 -2.00
N CYS A 47 5.29 3.98 -2.48
CA CYS A 47 3.87 3.70 -2.67
C CYS A 47 3.25 3.11 -1.39
N VAL A 48 1.95 3.31 -1.21
CA VAL A 48 1.23 2.77 -0.06
C VAL A 48 0.27 1.67 -0.52
N SER A 49 0.65 0.43 -0.28
CA SER A 49 -0.18 -0.75 -0.47
C SER A 49 -0.99 -1.07 0.81
N SER A 50 -1.22 -2.32 1.11
CA SER A 50 -1.91 -2.84 2.31
C SER A 50 -1.63 -4.33 2.47
N ILE A 51 -1.75 -4.86 3.68
CA ILE A 51 -1.81 -6.32 3.87
C ILE A 51 -2.99 -6.95 3.13
N SER A 52 -4.08 -6.19 2.87
CA SER A 52 -5.19 -6.66 2.04
C SER A 52 -4.78 -6.90 0.59
N GLY A 53 -3.74 -6.24 0.08
CA GLY A 53 -3.14 -6.52 -1.22
C GLY A 53 -2.28 -7.77 -1.25
N ILE A 54 -1.80 -8.23 -0.10
CA ILE A 54 -0.97 -9.44 0.04
C ILE A 54 -1.85 -10.67 0.28
N ALA A 55 -2.79 -10.58 1.23
CA ALA A 55 -3.57 -11.72 1.73
C ALA A 55 -5.04 -11.72 1.29
N GLY A 56 -5.50 -10.64 0.67
CA GLY A 56 -6.92 -10.39 0.51
C GLY A 56 -7.58 -9.98 1.84
N ASN A 57 -8.83 -9.57 1.75
CA ASN A 57 -9.68 -9.34 2.92
C ASN A 57 -11.15 -9.52 2.52
N ALA A 58 -11.90 -10.32 3.28
CA ALA A 58 -13.30 -10.58 3.00
C ALA A 58 -14.12 -9.28 2.92
N GLY A 59 -14.88 -9.11 1.84
CA GLY A 59 -15.66 -7.90 1.58
C GLY A 59 -14.89 -6.74 0.94
N GLN A 60 -13.58 -6.85 0.76
CA GLN A 60 -12.72 -5.83 0.16
C GLN A 60 -12.18 -6.25 -1.20
N THR A 61 -13.00 -6.83 -2.07
CA THR A 61 -12.56 -7.38 -3.35
C THR A 61 -11.81 -6.38 -4.21
N ASN A 62 -12.39 -5.20 -4.46
CA ASN A 62 -11.77 -4.14 -5.25
C ASN A 62 -10.57 -3.50 -4.53
N TYR A 63 -10.69 -3.23 -3.24
CA TYR A 63 -9.59 -2.65 -2.45
C TYR A 63 -8.36 -3.57 -2.44
N GLY A 64 -8.56 -4.86 -2.11
CA GLY A 64 -7.47 -5.85 -2.15
C GLY A 64 -6.82 -5.94 -3.53
N THR A 65 -7.64 -5.97 -4.59
CA THR A 65 -7.13 -5.99 -5.98
C THR A 65 -6.30 -4.73 -6.30
N SER A 66 -6.80 -3.53 -5.95
CA SER A 66 -6.04 -2.30 -6.20
C SER A 66 -4.71 -2.27 -5.46
N LYS A 67 -4.69 -2.74 -4.20
CA LYS A 67 -3.47 -2.75 -3.38
C LYS A 67 -2.49 -3.87 -3.78
N ALA A 68 -2.98 -4.98 -4.34
CA ALA A 68 -2.15 -5.97 -5.04
C ALA A 68 -1.57 -5.40 -6.35
N GLY A 69 -2.36 -4.62 -7.09
CA GLY A 69 -1.90 -3.87 -8.27
C GLY A 69 -0.74 -2.93 -7.94
N VAL A 70 -0.81 -2.17 -6.85
CA VAL A 70 0.31 -1.33 -6.37
C VAL A 70 1.58 -2.16 -6.12
N ILE A 71 1.47 -3.36 -5.54
CA ILE A 71 2.61 -4.26 -5.35
C ILE A 71 3.20 -4.70 -6.70
N GLY A 72 2.33 -5.07 -7.64
CA GLY A 72 2.73 -5.44 -8.99
C GLY A 72 3.43 -4.28 -9.72
N MET A 73 2.85 -3.08 -9.66
CA MET A 73 3.39 -1.85 -10.25
C MET A 73 4.80 -1.55 -9.69
N VAL A 74 4.98 -1.55 -8.39
CA VAL A 74 6.30 -1.32 -7.75
C VAL A 74 7.34 -2.30 -8.25
N ARG A 75 7.00 -3.58 -8.35
CA ARG A 75 7.92 -4.62 -8.83
C ARG A 75 8.26 -4.48 -10.31
N SER A 76 7.27 -4.17 -11.15
CA SER A 76 7.46 -4.02 -12.60
C SER A 76 8.21 -2.74 -12.96
N MET A 77 8.01 -1.65 -12.22
CA MET A 77 8.66 -0.36 -12.46
C MET A 77 10.07 -0.27 -11.85
N ALA A 78 10.43 -1.12 -10.89
CA ALA A 78 11.73 -1.07 -10.24
C ALA A 78 12.94 -1.11 -11.21
N PRO A 79 12.98 -1.96 -12.24
CA PRO A 79 14.06 -1.91 -13.23
C PRO A 79 14.11 -0.58 -13.98
N VAL A 80 12.96 -0.04 -14.37
CA VAL A 80 12.85 1.24 -15.08
C VAL A 80 13.39 2.39 -14.22
N PHE A 81 13.00 2.44 -12.96
CA PHE A 81 13.52 3.44 -12.02
C PHE A 81 15.03 3.32 -11.81
N ALA A 82 15.57 2.10 -11.81
CA ALA A 82 17.02 1.90 -11.70
C ALA A 82 17.81 2.50 -12.87
N GLU A 83 17.27 2.49 -14.09
CA GLU A 83 17.88 3.15 -15.26
C GLU A 83 18.01 4.65 -15.06
N HIS A 84 17.10 5.27 -14.28
CA HIS A 84 17.13 6.68 -13.90
C HIS A 84 17.86 6.94 -12.57
N LYS A 85 18.61 5.95 -12.06
CA LYS A 85 19.30 6.00 -10.76
C LYS A 85 18.38 6.36 -9.59
N ALA A 86 17.14 5.92 -9.66
CA ALA A 86 16.09 6.15 -8.68
C ALA A 86 15.55 4.82 -8.15
N THR A 87 14.75 4.87 -7.10
CA THR A 87 14.13 3.68 -6.50
C THR A 87 12.63 3.85 -6.33
N ILE A 88 11.90 2.75 -6.45
CA ILE A 88 10.47 2.67 -6.12
C ILE A 88 10.24 1.49 -5.17
N ASN A 89 9.61 1.75 -4.04
CA ASN A 89 9.31 0.76 -3.02
C ASN A 89 7.88 0.95 -2.49
N ALA A 90 7.38 0.02 -1.72
CA ALA A 90 6.08 0.15 -1.08
C ALA A 90 6.11 -0.20 0.40
N VAL A 91 5.23 0.42 1.17
CA VAL A 91 4.83 -0.04 2.50
C VAL A 91 3.47 -0.71 2.41
N ALA A 92 3.25 -1.77 3.20
CA ALA A 92 1.98 -2.49 3.30
C ALA A 92 1.50 -2.45 4.76
N PRO A 93 0.73 -1.40 5.14
CA PRO A 93 0.20 -1.28 6.49
C PRO A 93 -0.79 -2.41 6.82
N GLY A 94 -0.82 -2.82 8.08
CA GLY A 94 -1.83 -3.67 8.66
C GLY A 94 -3.03 -2.90 9.19
N PHE A 95 -3.56 -3.34 10.35
CA PHE A 95 -4.58 -2.60 11.06
C PHE A 95 -3.94 -1.38 11.75
N ILE A 96 -4.28 -0.17 11.29
CA ILE A 96 -3.74 1.10 11.78
C ILE A 96 -4.85 1.89 12.48
N GLU A 97 -4.57 2.38 13.68
CA GLU A 97 -5.48 3.22 14.48
C GLU A 97 -5.61 4.61 13.85
N THR A 98 -6.73 4.84 13.19
CA THR A 98 -7.05 6.11 12.50
C THR A 98 -8.49 6.51 12.79
N ALA A 99 -8.90 7.72 12.39
CA ALA A 99 -10.30 8.13 12.46
C ALA A 99 -11.23 7.16 11.70
N MET A 100 -10.75 6.58 10.58
CA MET A 100 -11.51 5.60 9.80
C MET A 100 -11.72 4.30 10.58
N THR A 101 -10.70 3.76 11.22
CA THR A 101 -10.81 2.53 12.01
C THR A 101 -11.52 2.75 13.34
N ALA A 102 -11.46 3.96 13.90
CA ALA A 102 -12.22 4.33 15.11
C ALA A 102 -13.75 4.28 14.90
N ALA A 103 -14.21 4.48 13.66
CA ALA A 103 -15.62 4.38 13.29
C ALA A 103 -16.13 2.93 13.16
N MET A 104 -15.25 1.93 13.19
CA MET A 104 -15.63 0.51 13.11
C MET A 104 -16.27 0.03 14.41
N PRO A 105 -17.16 -1.00 14.34
CA PRO A 105 -17.67 -1.67 15.55
C PRO A 105 -16.53 -2.17 16.44
N ILE A 106 -16.71 -2.07 17.76
CA ILE A 106 -15.69 -2.41 18.77
C ILE A 106 -15.13 -3.82 18.53
N ALA A 107 -16.00 -4.81 18.29
CA ALA A 107 -15.56 -6.20 18.07
C ALA A 107 -14.65 -6.34 16.85
N THR A 108 -14.97 -5.67 15.75
CA THR A 108 -14.16 -5.67 14.52
C THR A 108 -12.80 -5.01 14.76
N ARG A 109 -12.79 -3.91 15.49
CA ARG A 109 -11.59 -3.18 15.86
C ARG A 109 -10.67 -4.00 16.77
N GLU A 110 -11.23 -4.64 17.79
CA GLU A 110 -10.47 -5.53 18.69
C GLU A 110 -9.92 -6.76 17.94
N ALA A 111 -10.69 -7.34 17.02
CA ALA A 111 -10.19 -8.40 16.15
C ALA A 111 -9.01 -7.91 15.31
N GLY A 112 -9.12 -6.75 14.67
CA GLY A 112 -8.03 -6.15 13.88
C GLY A 112 -6.76 -5.92 14.69
N ARG A 113 -6.87 -5.44 15.94
CA ARG A 113 -5.74 -5.25 16.85
C ARG A 113 -5.03 -6.55 17.19
N ARG A 114 -5.78 -7.64 17.36
CA ARG A 114 -5.25 -8.92 17.83
C ARG A 114 -4.81 -9.88 16.73
N MET A 115 -5.04 -9.53 15.46
CA MET A 115 -4.65 -10.36 14.33
C MET A 115 -3.18 -10.20 13.90
N ASN A 116 -2.32 -9.85 14.83
CA ASN A 116 -0.86 -9.78 14.60
C ASN A 116 -0.12 -10.21 15.87
N SER A 117 1.16 -10.56 15.71
CA SER A 117 1.99 -11.10 16.81
C SER A 117 2.23 -10.09 17.95
N LEU A 118 2.15 -8.78 17.66
CA LEU A 118 2.26 -7.75 18.68
C LEU A 118 0.96 -7.51 19.46
N ALA A 119 -0.16 -8.13 19.01
CA ALA A 119 -1.49 -8.03 19.62
C ALA A 119 -1.95 -6.57 19.83
N GLN A 120 -1.60 -5.66 18.94
CA GLN A 120 -1.93 -4.24 19.00
C GLN A 120 -2.20 -3.66 17.61
N GLY A 121 -2.94 -2.54 17.55
CA GLY A 121 -3.05 -1.72 16.34
C GLY A 121 -1.76 -0.93 16.12
N GLY A 122 -1.34 -0.80 14.85
CA GLY A 122 -0.27 0.12 14.49
C GLY A 122 -0.76 1.57 14.55
N LEU A 123 0.17 2.51 14.66
CA LEU A 123 -0.11 3.93 14.62
C LEU A 123 0.26 4.51 13.24
N PRO A 124 -0.38 5.59 12.80
CA PRO A 124 0.03 6.30 11.57
C PRO A 124 1.52 6.64 11.56
N ARG A 125 2.09 6.95 12.73
CA ARG A 125 3.52 7.22 12.89
C ARG A 125 4.39 6.02 12.51
N ASP A 126 3.99 4.80 12.82
CA ASP A 126 4.76 3.60 12.48
C ASP A 126 4.90 3.44 10.96
N VAL A 127 3.83 3.76 10.23
CA VAL A 127 3.85 3.78 8.77
C VAL A 127 4.69 4.93 8.23
N ALA A 128 4.58 6.13 8.84
CA ALA A 128 5.34 7.30 8.45
C ALA A 128 6.85 7.10 8.62
N GLU A 129 7.29 6.45 9.70
CA GLU A 129 8.70 6.12 9.92
C GLU A 129 9.24 5.16 8.85
N ALA A 130 8.46 4.15 8.46
CA ALA A 130 8.84 3.24 7.37
C ALA A 130 8.94 3.97 6.01
N ILE A 131 8.01 4.89 5.73
CA ILE A 131 8.06 5.74 4.53
C ILE A 131 9.28 6.65 4.58
N SER A 132 9.54 7.30 5.70
CA SER A 132 10.69 8.20 5.89
C SER A 132 12.01 7.46 5.71
N TRP A 133 12.11 6.23 6.20
CA TRP A 133 13.28 5.40 5.98
C TRP A 133 13.50 5.09 4.49
N PHE A 134 12.46 4.66 3.76
CA PHE A 134 12.56 4.46 2.31
C PHE A 134 12.92 5.74 1.54
N ALA A 135 12.48 6.90 2.03
CA ALA A 135 12.82 8.19 1.44
C ALA A 135 14.22 8.69 1.81
N SER A 136 14.91 8.03 2.76
CA SER A 136 16.24 8.43 3.23
C SER A 136 17.36 7.84 2.37
N PRO A 137 18.58 8.45 2.37
CA PRO A 137 19.74 7.88 1.70
C PRO A 137 20.13 6.46 2.20
N GLY A 138 19.80 6.13 3.45
CA GLY A 138 20.08 4.83 4.04
C GLY A 138 19.38 3.64 3.37
N SER A 139 18.36 3.90 2.55
CA SER A 139 17.62 2.88 1.79
C SER A 139 18.08 2.76 0.32
N ALA A 140 19.16 3.42 -0.09
CA ALA A 140 19.58 3.48 -1.50
C ALA A 140 19.80 2.11 -2.17
N GLY A 141 20.09 1.06 -1.39
CA GLY A 141 20.24 -0.31 -1.89
C GLY A 141 18.90 -1.08 -2.05
N LEU A 142 17.77 -0.45 -1.79
CA LEU A 142 16.46 -1.09 -1.83
C LEU A 142 15.62 -0.57 -3.00
N ASN A 143 15.26 -1.48 -3.90
CA ASN A 143 14.40 -1.17 -5.04
C ASN A 143 13.43 -2.33 -5.30
N GLY A 144 12.19 -2.04 -5.60
CA GLY A 144 11.15 -3.05 -5.86
C GLY A 144 10.64 -3.80 -4.62
N ASN A 145 10.94 -3.32 -3.42
CA ASN A 145 10.60 -3.99 -2.17
C ASN A 145 9.23 -3.56 -1.64
N VAL A 146 8.58 -4.48 -0.92
CA VAL A 146 7.34 -4.23 -0.20
C VAL A 146 7.56 -4.60 1.26
N VAL A 147 7.52 -3.60 2.14
CA VAL A 147 7.71 -3.80 3.59
C VAL A 147 6.37 -3.75 4.30
N ARG A 148 6.08 -4.81 5.05
CA ARG A 148 4.86 -4.89 5.88
C ARG A 148 5.05 -4.09 7.16
N VAL A 149 4.14 -3.14 7.40
CA VAL A 149 4.04 -2.39 8.67
C VAL A 149 2.78 -2.84 9.38
N CYS A 150 2.80 -4.05 9.92
CA CYS A 150 1.59 -4.75 10.35
C CYS A 150 1.73 -5.54 11.66
N GLY A 151 2.84 -5.38 12.41
CA GLY A 151 3.09 -6.14 13.64
C GLY A 151 3.13 -7.66 13.42
N GLN A 152 3.56 -8.11 12.24
CA GLN A 152 3.50 -9.51 11.81
C GLN A 152 2.05 -10.02 11.82
N SER A 153 1.20 -9.43 10.96
CA SER A 153 -0.18 -9.91 10.77
C SER A 153 -0.20 -11.39 10.42
N LEU A 154 -1.12 -12.12 11.03
CA LEU A 154 -1.34 -13.56 10.79
C LEU A 154 -1.83 -13.85 9.37
N LEU A 155 -2.41 -12.85 8.69
CA LEU A 155 -2.82 -12.93 7.29
C LEU A 155 -1.64 -12.61 6.38
N GLY A 156 -1.40 -13.46 5.37
CA GLY A 156 -0.33 -13.28 4.39
C GLY A 156 1.08 -13.44 4.97
N ALA A 157 1.21 -14.26 6.00
CA ALA A 157 2.52 -14.59 6.58
C ALA A 157 3.30 -15.53 5.66
#